data_44659126f84c6aca4a2a89d1c5ac4c41
#
_entry.id   44659126f84c6aca4a2a89d1c5ac4c41
#
_cell.length_a   1.000
_cell.length_b   1.000
_cell.length_c   1.000
_cell.angle_alpha   90.00
_cell.angle_beta   90.00
_cell.angle_gamma   90.00
#
_symmetry.space_group_name_H-M   'P 1'
#
loop_
_entity.id
_entity.type
_entity.pdbx_description
1 polymer ?
#
loop_
_entity_poly.entity_id
_entity_poly.type
_entity_poly.pdbx_seq_one_letter_code
_entity_poly.pdbx_strand_id
1 'polypeptide(L)'
;MQKYVGNDSTQLSRADVFFEPTEFDTGTRYVPRFISVDLEPGTTAHVQSGPLGHLFRPDNFVSGLSGAGNNFAKGYYTEGADLLEGVLDITRKETERADMLQGFQLVHSLGGGTGSGLGTNLLSKLREEYPDRMLATWSVLPSPKVSDTVVEPYNATLSFHQLVENADLSFCLDNEALYNICQRTLRTESPQYSDLNTIISYAMSGCSTTLRFPGQLNSDLRKLGVNMVPFPRLHFFTCGYAPLVASVSQAYQAMNVSELVKQGFSP
;
A
#
# COMPACT_ATOMS: atom_id res chain seq x y z
N MET A 1 6.52 -18.53 6.94
CA MET A 1 6.44 -18.04 8.34
C MET A 1 7.84 -18.00 8.94
N GLN A 2 8.32 -16.84 9.36
CA GLN A 2 9.68 -16.72 9.92
C GLN A 2 9.65 -16.38 11.41
N LYS A 3 10.69 -16.85 12.11
CA LYS A 3 10.98 -16.46 13.49
C LYS A 3 11.76 -15.13 13.47
N TYR A 4 11.45 -14.23 14.39
CA TYR A 4 12.25 -13.02 14.58
C TYR A 4 13.68 -13.37 15.05
N VAL A 5 14.67 -12.83 14.39
CA VAL A 5 16.10 -13.10 14.67
C VAL A 5 16.82 -11.87 15.24
N GLY A 6 16.11 -10.75 15.40
CA GLY A 6 16.66 -9.51 15.96
C GLY A 6 16.84 -9.57 17.48
N ASN A 7 17.64 -8.65 18.01
CA ASN A 7 17.94 -8.53 19.45
C ASN A 7 17.17 -7.37 20.14
N ASP A 8 16.37 -6.60 19.38
CA ASP A 8 15.70 -5.42 19.90
C ASP A 8 14.21 -5.68 20.12
N SER A 9 13.79 -5.76 21.37
CA SER A 9 12.40 -5.95 21.77
C SER A 9 11.48 -4.80 21.37
N THR A 10 12.01 -3.61 21.12
CA THR A 10 11.26 -2.43 20.68
C THR A 10 10.60 -2.66 19.32
N GLN A 11 11.25 -3.43 18.45
CA GLN A 11 10.71 -3.79 17.13
C GLN A 11 9.48 -4.70 17.21
N LEU A 12 9.33 -5.44 18.29
CA LEU A 12 8.22 -6.37 18.51
C LEU A 12 7.07 -5.77 19.32
N SER A 13 7.28 -4.61 19.96
CA SER A 13 6.32 -4.03 20.92
C SER A 13 4.93 -3.76 20.36
N ARG A 14 4.84 -3.53 19.04
CA ARG A 14 3.58 -3.34 18.29
C ARG A 14 3.55 -4.15 16.99
N ALA A 15 4.16 -5.31 17.01
CA ALA A 15 4.19 -6.20 15.82
C ALA A 15 2.78 -6.71 15.46
N ASP A 16 1.88 -6.83 16.41
CA ASP A 16 0.49 -7.25 16.28
C ASP A 16 -0.34 -6.37 15.33
N VAL A 17 0.06 -5.11 15.11
CA VAL A 17 -0.62 -4.20 14.18
C VAL A 17 -0.60 -4.74 12.74
N PHE A 18 0.56 -5.19 12.25
CA PHE A 18 0.73 -5.68 10.87
C PHE A 18 0.96 -7.18 10.79
N PHE A 19 1.24 -7.84 11.90
CA PHE A 19 1.54 -9.26 11.95
C PHE A 19 0.67 -9.96 12.97
N GLU A 20 0.28 -11.18 12.66
CA GLU A 20 -0.34 -12.09 13.63
C GLU A 20 0.75 -12.91 14.29
N PRO A 21 0.95 -12.79 15.61
CA PRO A 21 1.85 -13.66 16.34
C PRO A 21 1.20 -15.04 16.50
N THR A 22 1.90 -16.09 16.08
CA THR A 22 1.47 -17.48 16.24
C THR A 22 2.50 -18.23 17.05
N GLU A 23 2.09 -18.83 18.16
CA GLU A 23 2.96 -19.61 19.02
C GLU A 23 3.12 -21.02 18.48
N PHE A 24 4.36 -21.49 18.41
CA PHE A 24 4.76 -22.85 18.09
C PHE A 24 5.76 -23.35 19.15
N ASP A 25 5.95 -24.66 19.25
CA ASP A 25 6.93 -25.27 20.16
C ASP A 25 8.34 -24.71 19.97
N THR A 26 8.65 -24.22 18.76
CA THR A 26 9.94 -23.62 18.39
C THR A 26 10.03 -22.11 18.61
N GLY A 27 9.00 -21.49 19.18
CA GLY A 27 8.88 -20.06 19.47
C GLY A 27 7.86 -19.32 18.59
N THR A 28 7.65 -18.05 18.87
CA THR A 28 6.67 -17.19 18.17
C THR A 28 7.08 -16.94 16.73
N ARG A 29 6.16 -17.14 15.81
CA ARG A 29 6.27 -16.77 14.40
C ARG A 29 5.33 -15.64 14.08
N TYR A 30 5.73 -14.76 13.16
CA TYR A 30 4.97 -13.59 12.76
C TYR A 30 4.46 -13.76 11.33
N VAL A 31 3.15 -13.68 11.14
CA VAL A 31 2.49 -13.83 9.84
C VAL A 31 1.92 -12.49 9.43
N PRO A 32 2.28 -11.90 8.28
CA PRO A 32 1.73 -10.64 7.83
C PRO A 32 0.20 -10.70 7.63
N ARG A 33 -0.51 -9.68 8.12
CA ARG A 33 -1.94 -9.46 7.84
C ARG A 33 -2.08 -8.88 6.44
N PHE A 34 -2.01 -9.73 5.44
CA PHE A 34 -1.91 -9.33 4.05
C PHE A 34 -2.77 -10.23 3.16
N ILE A 35 -3.48 -9.62 2.23
CA ILE A 35 -4.26 -10.31 1.20
C ILE A 35 -3.76 -9.78 -0.15
N SER A 36 -3.33 -10.69 -1.02
CA SER A 36 -2.95 -10.39 -2.40
C SER A 36 -4.09 -10.72 -3.32
N VAL A 37 -4.51 -9.74 -4.13
CA VAL A 37 -5.61 -9.90 -5.06
C VAL A 37 -5.18 -9.43 -6.44
N ASP A 38 -5.28 -10.31 -7.43
CA ASP A 38 -5.12 -9.92 -8.84
C ASP A 38 -6.00 -10.79 -9.72
N LEU A 39 -6.51 -10.24 -10.82
CA LEU A 39 -7.27 -10.98 -11.83
C LEU A 39 -6.36 -11.83 -12.72
N GLU A 40 -5.06 -11.56 -12.71
CA GLU A 40 -4.05 -12.33 -13.43
C GLU A 40 -3.18 -13.16 -12.46
N PRO A 41 -2.98 -14.46 -12.71
CA PRO A 41 -2.27 -15.33 -11.78
C PRO A 41 -0.74 -15.10 -11.75
N GLY A 42 -0.17 -14.45 -12.78
CA GLY A 42 1.28 -14.30 -12.95
C GLY A 42 1.97 -13.54 -11.82
N THR A 43 1.41 -12.39 -11.42
CA THR A 43 1.96 -11.53 -10.38
C THR A 43 1.90 -12.18 -8.99
N THR A 44 0.77 -12.79 -8.65
CA THR A 44 0.59 -13.49 -7.38
C THR A 44 1.53 -14.69 -7.26
N ALA A 45 1.68 -15.48 -8.32
CA ALA A 45 2.61 -16.60 -8.38
C ALA A 45 4.08 -16.14 -8.24
N HIS A 46 4.44 -15.01 -8.85
CA HIS A 46 5.78 -14.42 -8.71
C HIS A 46 6.08 -14.01 -7.26
N VAL A 47 5.14 -13.40 -6.56
CA VAL A 47 5.30 -13.04 -5.14
C VAL A 47 5.44 -14.29 -4.26
N GLN A 48 4.63 -15.34 -4.51
CA GLN A 48 4.68 -16.60 -3.77
C GLN A 48 6.00 -17.36 -3.98
N SER A 49 6.55 -17.33 -5.19
CA SER A 49 7.84 -17.98 -5.51
C SER A 49 9.06 -17.15 -5.10
N GLY A 50 8.85 -15.89 -4.74
CA GLY A 50 9.91 -14.97 -4.33
C GLY A 50 10.52 -15.31 -2.97
N PRO A 51 11.63 -14.65 -2.59
CA PRO A 51 12.36 -14.93 -1.36
C PRO A 51 11.56 -14.75 -0.08
N LEU A 52 10.52 -13.93 -0.11
CA LEU A 52 9.62 -13.67 1.01
C LEU A 52 8.26 -14.40 0.94
N GLY A 53 8.04 -15.19 -0.11
CA GLY A 53 6.76 -15.88 -0.32
C GLY A 53 6.34 -16.79 0.83
N HIS A 54 7.31 -17.40 1.50
CA HIS A 54 7.08 -18.28 2.67
C HIS A 54 6.60 -17.53 3.93
N LEU A 55 6.66 -16.18 3.97
CA LEU A 55 6.13 -15.38 5.08
C LEU A 55 4.60 -15.33 5.07
N PHE A 56 4.01 -15.32 3.90
CA PHE A 56 2.58 -15.11 3.70
C PHE A 56 1.80 -16.42 3.83
N ARG A 57 0.52 -16.30 4.17
CA ARG A 57 -0.40 -17.43 4.11
C ARG A 57 -0.76 -17.73 2.67
N PRO A 58 -0.62 -18.96 2.20
CA PRO A 58 -1.02 -19.33 0.84
C PRO A 58 -2.49 -19.03 0.54
N ASP A 59 -3.38 -19.19 1.50
CA ASP A 59 -4.83 -18.97 1.37
C ASP A 59 -5.19 -17.48 1.17
N ASN A 60 -4.29 -16.56 1.49
CA ASN A 60 -4.50 -15.12 1.32
C ASN A 60 -4.13 -14.61 -0.08
N PHE A 61 -3.76 -15.50 -0.99
CA PHE A 61 -3.53 -15.16 -2.40
C PHE A 61 -4.74 -15.54 -3.24
N VAL A 62 -5.39 -14.53 -3.79
CA VAL A 62 -6.58 -14.68 -4.62
C VAL A 62 -6.25 -14.22 -6.03
N SER A 63 -6.38 -15.10 -7.00
CA SER A 63 -6.11 -14.80 -8.39
C SER A 63 -7.26 -15.22 -9.30
N GLY A 64 -7.56 -14.37 -10.29
CA GLY A 64 -8.45 -14.72 -11.39
C GLY A 64 -7.72 -15.52 -12.47
N LEU A 65 -8.42 -15.81 -13.56
CA LEU A 65 -7.91 -16.61 -14.67
C LEU A 65 -7.54 -15.76 -15.90
N SER A 66 -8.28 -14.69 -16.17
CA SER A 66 -8.28 -14.00 -17.47
C SER A 66 -7.72 -12.58 -17.44
N GLY A 67 -7.48 -12.00 -16.26
CA GLY A 67 -7.10 -10.60 -16.11
C GLY A 67 -8.22 -9.63 -16.53
N ALA A 68 -8.02 -8.32 -16.26
CA ALA A 68 -8.98 -7.27 -16.61
C ALA A 68 -8.65 -6.54 -17.92
N GLY A 69 -7.54 -6.86 -18.60
CA GLY A 69 -7.12 -6.22 -19.86
C GLY A 69 -7.04 -4.69 -19.78
N ASN A 70 -6.53 -4.14 -18.68
CA ASN A 70 -6.46 -2.70 -18.42
C ASN A 70 -7.80 -1.96 -18.57
N ASN A 71 -8.91 -2.61 -18.21
CA ASN A 71 -10.25 -2.07 -18.34
C ASN A 71 -10.95 -2.02 -16.98
N PHE A 72 -11.27 -0.79 -16.53
CA PHE A 72 -12.00 -0.57 -15.28
C PHE A 72 -13.30 -1.36 -15.22
N ALA A 73 -14.10 -1.34 -16.28
CA ALA A 73 -15.40 -2.00 -16.29
C ALA A 73 -15.31 -3.53 -16.13
N LYS A 74 -14.30 -4.17 -16.70
CA LYS A 74 -14.03 -5.59 -16.48
C LYS A 74 -13.65 -5.88 -15.03
N GLY A 75 -12.80 -5.05 -14.44
CA GLY A 75 -12.42 -5.18 -13.05
C GLY A 75 -13.55 -4.89 -12.06
N TYR A 76 -14.48 -4.01 -12.41
CA TYR A 76 -15.55 -3.59 -11.51
C TYR A 76 -16.81 -4.45 -11.62
N TYR A 77 -17.28 -4.75 -12.85
CA TYR A 77 -18.62 -5.32 -13.09
C TYR A 77 -18.63 -6.80 -13.51
N THR A 78 -17.54 -7.31 -14.09
CA THR A 78 -17.50 -8.67 -14.63
C THR A 78 -16.49 -9.53 -13.89
N GLU A 79 -15.29 -9.72 -14.44
CA GLU A 79 -14.23 -10.59 -13.88
C GLU A 79 -13.91 -10.28 -12.40
N GLY A 80 -13.91 -9.00 -12.03
CA GLY A 80 -13.68 -8.62 -10.65
C GLY A 80 -14.84 -8.93 -9.71
N ALA A 81 -16.07 -8.82 -10.18
CA ALA A 81 -17.25 -9.11 -9.37
C ALA A 81 -17.31 -10.59 -8.97
N ASP A 82 -16.92 -11.49 -9.87
CA ASP A 82 -16.89 -12.93 -9.61
C ASP A 82 -15.86 -13.30 -8.51
N LEU A 83 -14.74 -12.55 -8.43
CA LEU A 83 -13.70 -12.79 -7.45
C LEU A 83 -13.96 -12.11 -6.09
N LEU A 84 -14.78 -11.06 -6.10
CA LEU A 84 -14.98 -10.15 -4.97
C LEU A 84 -15.49 -10.87 -3.71
N GLU A 85 -16.45 -11.77 -3.85
CA GLU A 85 -17.01 -12.50 -2.71
C GLU A 85 -15.96 -13.36 -2.00
N GLY A 86 -15.13 -14.05 -2.77
CA GLY A 86 -14.00 -14.82 -2.22
C GLY A 86 -12.98 -13.95 -1.49
N VAL A 87 -12.70 -12.73 -1.99
CA VAL A 87 -11.82 -11.77 -1.33
C VAL A 87 -12.43 -11.27 -0.02
N LEU A 88 -13.74 -10.97 0.00
CA LEU A 88 -14.45 -10.55 1.21
C LEU A 88 -14.45 -11.65 2.28
N ASP A 89 -14.65 -12.92 1.89
CA ASP A 89 -14.59 -14.03 2.84
C ASP A 89 -13.23 -14.19 3.50
N ILE A 90 -12.14 -14.02 2.74
CA ILE A 90 -10.78 -14.03 3.30
C ILE A 90 -10.57 -12.82 4.20
N THR A 91 -11.07 -11.66 3.79
CA THR A 91 -11.00 -10.43 4.59
C THR A 91 -11.72 -10.59 5.92
N ARG A 92 -12.92 -11.18 5.94
CA ARG A 92 -13.65 -11.49 7.20
C ARG A 92 -12.85 -12.40 8.10
N LYS A 93 -12.23 -13.45 7.57
CA LYS A 93 -11.36 -14.37 8.35
C LYS A 93 -10.16 -13.65 8.95
N GLU A 94 -9.53 -12.72 8.20
CA GLU A 94 -8.40 -11.93 8.72
C GLU A 94 -8.85 -10.90 9.78
N THR A 95 -10.04 -10.31 9.62
CA THR A 95 -10.60 -9.38 10.63
C THR A 95 -11.00 -10.09 11.91
N GLU A 96 -11.55 -11.30 11.85
CA GLU A 96 -11.89 -12.12 13.00
C GLU A 96 -10.67 -12.54 13.82
N ARG A 97 -9.49 -12.63 13.20
CA ARG A 97 -8.22 -12.93 13.89
C ARG A 97 -7.61 -11.71 14.57
N ALA A 98 -8.13 -10.54 14.35
CA ALA A 98 -7.65 -9.32 14.97
C ALA A 98 -8.45 -9.01 16.22
N ASP A 99 -7.78 -8.81 17.37
CA ASP A 99 -8.44 -8.44 18.62
C ASP A 99 -9.15 -7.10 18.51
N MET A 100 -8.55 -6.14 17.81
CA MET A 100 -9.11 -4.81 17.59
C MET A 100 -8.77 -4.30 16.20
N LEU A 101 -9.69 -4.44 15.25
CA LEU A 101 -9.52 -3.91 13.90
C LEU A 101 -9.54 -2.38 13.92
N GLN A 102 -8.45 -1.74 13.46
CA GLN A 102 -8.38 -0.30 13.29
C GLN A 102 -8.94 0.14 11.94
N GLY A 103 -8.60 -0.56 10.88
CA GLY A 103 -9.01 -0.25 9.53
C GLY A 103 -8.28 -1.08 8.48
N PHE A 104 -8.43 -0.69 7.23
CA PHE A 104 -7.82 -1.36 6.08
C PHE A 104 -6.90 -0.40 5.33
N GLN A 105 -5.84 -0.96 4.76
CA GLN A 105 -4.97 -0.25 3.82
C GLN A 105 -5.01 -0.96 2.47
N LEU A 106 -5.50 -0.28 1.45
CA LEU A 106 -5.56 -0.77 0.09
C LEU A 106 -4.43 -0.17 -0.74
N VAL A 107 -3.57 -1.01 -1.30
CA VAL A 107 -2.49 -0.60 -2.21
C VAL A 107 -2.89 -1.00 -3.62
N HIS A 108 -3.04 -0.04 -4.51
CA HIS A 108 -3.50 -0.30 -5.86
C HIS A 108 -3.02 0.75 -6.89
N SER A 109 -3.00 0.37 -8.15
CA SER A 109 -2.81 1.27 -9.28
C SER A 109 -4.16 1.73 -9.84
N LEU A 110 -4.26 2.99 -10.24
CA LEU A 110 -5.48 3.55 -10.86
C LEU A 110 -5.49 3.42 -12.39
N GLY A 111 -4.36 3.07 -13.00
CA GLY A 111 -4.25 2.97 -14.46
C GLY A 111 -4.68 1.63 -15.04
N GLY A 112 -4.51 0.54 -14.29
CA GLY A 112 -4.88 -0.82 -14.71
C GLY A 112 -6.37 -1.15 -14.53
N GLY A 113 -6.75 -2.37 -14.86
CA GLY A 113 -8.14 -2.85 -14.70
C GLY A 113 -8.41 -3.43 -13.31
N THR A 114 -7.51 -4.25 -12.77
CA THR A 114 -7.67 -4.88 -11.45
C THR A 114 -7.61 -3.84 -10.33
N GLY A 115 -6.54 -3.07 -10.25
CA GLY A 115 -6.36 -2.08 -9.18
C GLY A 115 -7.39 -0.97 -9.20
N SER A 116 -7.79 -0.50 -10.39
CA SER A 116 -8.83 0.52 -10.56
C SER A 116 -10.24 -0.05 -10.37
N GLY A 117 -10.60 -1.10 -11.10
CA GLY A 117 -11.96 -1.67 -11.08
C GLY A 117 -12.24 -2.51 -9.85
N LEU A 118 -11.56 -3.63 -9.69
CA LEU A 118 -11.76 -4.52 -8.53
C LEU A 118 -11.34 -3.85 -7.23
N GLY A 119 -10.24 -3.10 -7.22
CA GLY A 119 -9.77 -2.40 -6.02
C GLY A 119 -10.80 -1.41 -5.48
N THR A 120 -11.41 -0.59 -6.34
CA THR A 120 -12.44 0.37 -5.91
C THR A 120 -13.78 -0.28 -5.58
N ASN A 121 -14.14 -1.38 -6.25
CA ASN A 121 -15.32 -2.17 -5.88
C ASN A 121 -15.14 -2.80 -4.49
N LEU A 122 -13.97 -3.39 -4.23
CA LEU A 122 -13.62 -3.90 -2.90
C LEU A 122 -13.70 -2.81 -1.84
N LEU A 123 -13.19 -1.60 -2.14
CA LEU A 123 -13.26 -0.46 -1.22
C LEU A 123 -14.72 -0.09 -0.88
N SER A 124 -15.60 -0.07 -1.88
CA SER A 124 -17.04 0.18 -1.67
C SER A 124 -17.68 -0.90 -0.78
N LYS A 125 -17.37 -2.17 -1.02
CA LYS A 125 -17.89 -3.27 -0.21
C LYS A 125 -17.35 -3.28 1.22
N LEU A 126 -16.07 -2.95 1.40
CA LEU A 126 -15.49 -2.77 2.73
C LEU A 126 -16.16 -1.63 3.50
N ARG A 127 -16.53 -0.53 2.82
CA ARG A 127 -17.28 0.57 3.43
C ARG A 127 -18.70 0.14 3.84
N GLU A 128 -19.37 -0.67 3.04
CA GLU A 128 -20.68 -1.23 3.38
C GLU A 128 -20.62 -2.16 4.60
N GLU A 129 -19.60 -3.02 4.65
CA GLU A 129 -19.44 -4.04 5.69
C GLU A 129 -18.84 -3.50 7.00
N TYR A 130 -17.93 -2.53 6.89
CA TYR A 130 -17.21 -1.92 8.02
C TYR A 130 -17.30 -0.38 8.01
N PRO A 131 -18.49 0.21 8.19
CA PRO A 131 -18.71 1.65 8.04
C PRO A 131 -17.91 2.50 9.04
N ASP A 132 -17.64 1.95 10.23
CA ASP A 132 -16.94 2.66 11.32
C ASP A 132 -15.41 2.48 11.30
N ARG A 133 -14.88 1.70 10.36
CA ARG A 133 -13.44 1.44 10.24
C ARG A 133 -12.80 2.38 9.25
N MET A 134 -11.53 2.71 9.50
CA MET A 134 -10.77 3.58 8.61
C MET A 134 -10.38 2.85 7.33
N LEU A 135 -10.62 3.49 6.18
CA LEU A 135 -10.19 3.00 4.88
C LEU A 135 -9.14 3.94 4.30
N ALA A 136 -7.89 3.50 4.31
CA ALA A 136 -6.77 4.22 3.73
C ALA A 136 -6.37 3.58 2.39
N THR A 137 -6.11 4.39 1.38
CA THR A 137 -5.65 3.91 0.08
C THR A 137 -4.28 4.49 -0.28
N TRP A 138 -3.43 3.64 -0.87
CA TRP A 138 -2.17 4.01 -1.48
C TRP A 138 -2.33 3.84 -2.98
N SER A 139 -2.64 4.94 -3.64
CA SER A 139 -3.08 4.94 -5.03
C SER A 139 -1.98 5.44 -5.95
N VAL A 140 -1.50 4.56 -6.83
CA VAL A 140 -0.50 4.91 -7.83
C VAL A 140 -1.19 5.52 -9.04
N LEU A 141 -0.86 6.78 -9.31
CA LEU A 141 -1.41 7.55 -10.43
C LEU A 141 -0.70 7.16 -11.73
N PRO A 142 -1.45 6.98 -12.83
CA PRO A 142 -0.85 6.71 -14.12
C PRO A 142 -0.08 7.92 -14.66
N SER A 143 0.97 7.65 -15.42
CA SER A 143 1.75 8.67 -16.09
C SER A 143 2.03 8.29 -17.55
N PRO A 144 1.83 9.20 -18.50
CA PRO A 144 2.11 8.94 -19.91
C PRO A 144 3.61 8.75 -20.21
N LYS A 145 4.50 9.13 -19.28
CA LYS A 145 5.95 8.91 -19.43
C LYS A 145 6.39 7.50 -19.03
N VAL A 146 5.58 6.80 -18.23
CA VAL A 146 5.93 5.49 -17.66
C VAL A 146 5.15 4.36 -18.33
N SER A 147 3.98 4.64 -18.88
CA SER A 147 3.11 3.66 -19.52
C SER A 147 2.59 4.16 -20.87
N ASP A 148 2.50 3.22 -21.82
CA ASP A 148 1.98 3.46 -23.17
C ASP A 148 0.46 3.15 -23.29
N THR A 149 -0.19 2.79 -22.20
CA THR A 149 -1.62 2.40 -22.20
C THR A 149 -2.51 3.64 -22.31
N VAL A 150 -3.23 3.78 -23.42
CA VAL A 150 -4.03 4.97 -23.76
C VAL A 150 -5.31 5.12 -22.92
N VAL A 151 -5.79 4.06 -22.28
CA VAL A 151 -7.05 4.04 -21.48
C VAL A 151 -6.85 4.36 -19.99
N GLU A 152 -5.62 4.54 -19.54
CA GLU A 152 -5.32 4.85 -18.13
C GLU A 152 -6.05 6.07 -17.57
N PRO A 153 -6.18 7.20 -18.30
CA PRO A 153 -6.92 8.36 -17.80
C PRO A 153 -8.40 8.05 -17.52
N TYR A 154 -9.03 7.20 -18.34
CA TYR A 154 -10.42 6.77 -18.11
C TYR A 154 -10.54 5.93 -16.85
N ASN A 155 -9.66 4.95 -16.68
CA ASN A 155 -9.64 4.08 -15.50
C ASN A 155 -9.40 4.92 -14.23
N ALA A 156 -8.45 5.85 -14.26
CA ALA A 156 -8.14 6.73 -13.15
C ALA A 156 -9.34 7.63 -12.78
N THR A 157 -9.99 8.25 -13.75
CA THR A 157 -11.14 9.14 -13.52
C THR A 157 -12.30 8.39 -12.86
N LEU A 158 -12.61 7.18 -13.33
CA LEU A 158 -13.66 6.34 -12.76
C LEU A 158 -13.29 5.88 -11.34
N SER A 159 -12.03 5.60 -11.10
CA SER A 159 -11.53 5.23 -9.77
C SER A 159 -11.59 6.38 -8.77
N PHE A 160 -11.24 7.60 -9.18
CA PHE A 160 -11.33 8.77 -8.32
C PHE A 160 -12.75 9.02 -7.80
N HIS A 161 -13.76 8.79 -8.63
CA HIS A 161 -15.15 8.88 -8.19
C HIS A 161 -15.44 7.96 -7.00
N GLN A 162 -14.96 6.71 -7.06
CA GLN A 162 -15.12 5.74 -5.99
C GLN A 162 -14.27 6.09 -4.75
N LEU A 163 -13.05 6.58 -4.94
CA LEU A 163 -12.17 7.00 -3.85
C LEU A 163 -12.75 8.16 -3.05
N VAL A 164 -13.30 9.17 -3.75
CA VAL A 164 -13.93 10.34 -3.09
C VAL A 164 -15.08 9.94 -2.18
N GLU A 165 -15.87 8.95 -2.57
CA GLU A 165 -17.05 8.52 -1.82
C GLU A 165 -16.72 7.52 -0.69
N ASN A 166 -15.73 6.63 -0.88
CA ASN A 166 -15.55 5.48 -0.01
C ASN A 166 -14.27 5.51 0.83
N ALA A 167 -13.22 6.24 0.43
CA ALA A 167 -11.99 6.31 1.20
C ALA A 167 -12.03 7.41 2.28
N ASP A 168 -11.34 7.19 3.40
CA ASP A 168 -11.11 8.23 4.41
C ASP A 168 -9.79 8.96 4.20
N LEU A 169 -8.78 8.24 3.72
CA LEU A 169 -7.43 8.74 3.45
C LEU A 169 -6.94 8.18 2.12
N SER A 170 -6.54 9.03 1.20
CA SER A 170 -5.99 8.60 -0.10
C SER A 170 -4.62 9.21 -0.32
N PHE A 171 -3.58 8.38 -0.21
CA PHE A 171 -2.21 8.76 -0.51
C PHE A 171 -1.96 8.60 -2.00
N CYS A 172 -1.74 9.72 -2.68
CA CYS A 172 -1.50 9.76 -4.11
C CYS A 172 -0.01 9.67 -4.40
N LEU A 173 0.38 8.66 -5.17
CA LEU A 173 1.75 8.39 -5.58
C LEU A 173 1.85 8.55 -7.10
N ASP A 174 2.54 9.59 -7.55
CA ASP A 174 2.69 9.87 -8.98
C ASP A 174 3.91 9.13 -9.54
N ASN A 175 3.68 8.22 -10.49
CA ASN A 175 4.75 7.48 -11.14
C ASN A 175 5.74 8.39 -11.89
N GLU A 176 5.29 9.52 -12.44
CA GLU A 176 6.18 10.48 -13.10
C GLU A 176 7.13 11.12 -12.09
N ALA A 177 6.61 11.56 -10.95
CA ALA A 177 7.41 12.14 -9.88
C ALA A 177 8.43 11.13 -9.34
N LEU A 178 8.01 9.89 -9.12
CA LEU A 178 8.90 8.80 -8.68
C LEU A 178 10.01 8.53 -9.69
N TYR A 179 9.69 8.50 -10.98
CA TYR A 179 10.68 8.33 -12.05
C TYR A 179 11.68 9.47 -12.08
N ASN A 180 11.23 10.72 -11.99
CA ASN A 180 12.08 11.90 -11.91
C ASN A 180 13.00 11.88 -10.67
N ILE A 181 12.51 11.42 -9.52
CA ILE A 181 13.31 11.26 -8.31
C ILE A 181 14.42 10.23 -8.55
N CYS A 182 14.11 9.08 -9.13
CA CYS A 182 15.11 8.06 -9.46
C CYS A 182 16.20 8.60 -10.39
N GLN A 183 15.84 9.32 -11.44
CA GLN A 183 16.80 9.85 -12.40
C GLN A 183 17.62 11.01 -11.86
N ARG A 184 16.95 12.02 -11.29
CA ARG A 184 17.59 13.29 -10.93
C ARG A 184 18.26 13.24 -9.56
N THR A 185 17.58 12.65 -8.58
CA THR A 185 18.04 12.65 -7.19
C THR A 185 18.90 11.44 -6.88
N LEU A 186 18.43 10.24 -7.23
CA LEU A 186 19.15 9.00 -6.99
C LEU A 186 20.18 8.67 -8.08
N ARG A 187 20.13 9.37 -9.21
CA ARG A 187 21.05 9.22 -10.37
C ARG A 187 21.09 7.80 -10.93
N THR A 188 19.96 7.13 -10.96
CA THR A 188 19.81 5.82 -11.58
C THR A 188 19.67 6.01 -13.09
N GLU A 189 20.55 5.42 -13.91
CA GLU A 189 20.55 5.60 -15.37
C GLU A 189 19.29 5.03 -16.02
N SER A 190 18.80 3.89 -15.54
CA SER A 190 17.63 3.22 -16.08
C SER A 190 16.73 2.74 -14.93
N PRO A 191 15.84 3.63 -14.41
CA PRO A 191 14.94 3.25 -13.32
C PRO A 191 13.97 2.13 -13.74
N GLN A 192 13.87 1.13 -12.90
CA GLN A 192 12.91 0.03 -13.04
C GLN A 192 11.76 0.18 -12.04
N TYR A 193 10.69 -0.57 -12.23
CA TYR A 193 9.56 -0.58 -11.28
C TYR A 193 9.97 -0.95 -9.85
N SER A 194 11.01 -1.80 -9.69
CA SER A 194 11.57 -2.13 -8.38
C SER A 194 12.11 -0.91 -7.65
N ASP A 195 12.72 0.04 -8.37
CA ASP A 195 13.30 1.25 -7.78
C ASP A 195 12.18 2.21 -7.35
N LEU A 196 11.15 2.37 -8.19
CA LEU A 196 9.94 3.13 -7.87
C LEU A 196 9.23 2.55 -6.64
N ASN A 197 9.03 1.24 -6.61
CA ASN A 197 8.41 0.54 -5.49
C ASN A 197 9.21 0.67 -4.18
N THR A 198 10.53 0.79 -4.27
CA THR A 198 11.39 1.03 -3.10
C THR A 198 11.10 2.39 -2.48
N ILE A 199 10.94 3.44 -3.29
CA ILE A 199 10.58 4.78 -2.78
C ILE A 199 9.18 4.77 -2.16
N ILE A 200 8.22 4.11 -2.82
CA ILE A 200 6.86 3.94 -2.29
C ILE A 200 6.91 3.24 -0.92
N SER A 201 7.68 2.16 -0.80
CA SER A 201 7.79 1.43 0.47
C SER A 201 8.44 2.25 1.58
N TYR A 202 9.38 3.15 1.27
CA TYR A 202 9.91 4.10 2.24
C TYR A 202 8.84 5.09 2.72
N ALA A 203 8.03 5.63 1.82
CA ALA A 203 6.93 6.53 2.18
C ALA A 203 5.88 5.80 3.05
N MET A 204 5.46 4.61 2.67
CA MET A 204 4.53 3.77 3.45
C MET A 204 5.10 3.42 4.83
N SER A 205 6.37 3.03 4.88
CA SER A 205 7.07 2.72 6.13
C SER A 205 7.16 3.94 7.05
N GLY A 206 7.46 5.11 6.51
CA GLY A 206 7.51 6.36 7.26
C GLY A 206 6.15 6.76 7.86
N CYS A 207 5.10 6.73 7.06
CA CYS A 207 3.74 7.04 7.51
C CYS A 207 3.22 6.05 8.56
N SER A 208 3.61 4.79 8.48
CA SER A 208 3.19 3.76 9.44
C SER A 208 4.08 3.64 10.68
N THR A 209 5.16 4.41 10.79
CA THR A 209 6.12 4.32 11.91
C THR A 209 5.46 4.52 13.27
N THR A 210 4.54 5.48 13.37
CA THR A 210 3.80 5.76 14.62
C THR A 210 2.86 4.63 15.03
N LEU A 211 2.42 3.81 14.11
CA LEU A 211 1.61 2.62 14.35
C LEU A 211 2.46 1.44 14.82
N ARG A 212 3.68 1.31 14.27
CA ARG A 212 4.56 0.14 14.47
C ARG A 212 5.47 0.25 15.69
N PHE A 213 5.84 1.46 16.08
CA PHE A 213 6.77 1.69 17.18
C PHE A 213 6.15 2.57 18.27
N PRO A 214 6.43 2.25 19.56
CA PRO A 214 6.01 3.10 20.68
C PRO A 214 6.80 4.42 20.66
N GLY A 215 6.12 5.53 20.89
CA GLY A 215 6.73 6.85 20.92
C GLY A 215 5.86 7.86 21.64
N GLN A 216 6.38 9.08 21.83
CA GLN A 216 5.63 10.19 22.44
C GLN A 216 4.47 10.67 21.52
N LEU A 217 4.67 10.59 20.21
CA LEU A 217 3.69 10.93 19.20
C LEU A 217 2.95 9.66 18.75
N ASN A 218 2.01 9.19 19.54
CA ASN A 218 1.12 8.13 19.14
C ASN A 218 0.09 8.68 18.16
N SER A 219 0.13 8.19 16.95
CA SER A 219 -0.86 8.50 15.92
C SER A 219 -1.39 7.22 15.34
N ASP A 220 -2.69 7.11 15.26
CA ASP A 220 -3.43 6.07 14.54
C ASP A 220 -4.03 6.66 13.25
N LEU A 221 -4.54 5.81 12.38
CA LEU A 221 -5.11 6.26 11.10
C LEU A 221 -6.25 7.25 11.31
N ARG A 222 -7.08 7.04 12.32
CA ARG A 222 -8.19 7.94 12.66
C ARG A 222 -7.70 9.32 13.10
N LYS A 223 -6.69 9.36 13.95
CA LYS A 223 -6.10 10.62 14.43
C LYS A 223 -5.42 11.39 13.30
N LEU A 224 -4.76 10.65 12.39
CA LEU A 224 -4.19 11.24 11.17
C LEU A 224 -5.31 11.87 10.31
N GLY A 225 -6.40 11.15 10.10
CA GLY A 225 -7.55 11.65 9.34
C GLY A 225 -8.15 12.91 9.94
N VAL A 226 -8.44 12.91 11.24
CA VAL A 226 -9.01 14.06 11.94
C VAL A 226 -8.12 15.30 11.86
N ASN A 227 -6.80 15.11 11.95
CA ASN A 227 -5.86 16.24 11.93
C ASN A 227 -5.55 16.78 10.54
N MET A 228 -5.60 15.93 9.51
CA MET A 228 -5.13 16.26 8.16
C MET A 228 -6.26 16.56 7.17
N VAL A 229 -7.47 16.04 7.43
CA VAL A 229 -8.62 16.20 6.52
C VAL A 229 -9.53 17.34 6.99
N PRO A 230 -9.49 18.53 6.35
CA PRO A 230 -10.34 19.63 6.73
C PRO A 230 -11.80 19.46 6.28
N PHE A 231 -11.99 18.78 5.13
CA PHE A 231 -13.30 18.48 4.56
C PHE A 231 -13.35 17.01 4.11
N PRO A 232 -14.40 16.24 4.40
CA PRO A 232 -14.44 14.80 4.15
C PRO A 232 -14.11 14.38 2.72
N ARG A 233 -14.49 15.16 1.71
CA ARG A 233 -14.22 14.86 0.29
C ARG A 233 -12.81 15.26 -0.15
N LEU A 234 -12.08 16.08 0.61
CA LEU A 234 -10.72 16.54 0.33
C LEU A 234 -9.69 15.76 1.18
N HIS A 235 -9.64 14.45 1.00
CA HIS A 235 -8.81 13.55 1.78
C HIS A 235 -7.64 12.96 0.98
N PHE A 236 -7.20 13.67 -0.05
CA PHE A 236 -6.08 13.25 -0.90
C PHE A 236 -4.79 13.89 -0.41
N PHE A 237 -3.77 13.05 -0.19
CA PHE A 237 -2.48 13.45 0.34
C PHE A 237 -1.36 13.21 -0.67
N THR A 238 -0.39 14.11 -0.65
CA THR A 238 0.90 13.92 -1.31
C THR A 238 1.95 13.63 -0.26
N CYS A 239 2.79 12.61 -0.47
CA CYS A 239 3.84 12.23 0.45
C CYS A 239 5.15 12.92 0.06
N GLY A 240 5.82 13.54 1.04
CA GLY A 240 7.21 13.96 0.94
C GLY A 240 8.11 13.01 1.75
N TYR A 241 9.27 12.67 1.23
CA TYR A 241 10.25 11.82 1.91
C TYR A 241 11.63 12.47 1.92
N ALA A 242 12.28 12.45 3.08
CA ALA A 242 13.65 12.90 3.26
C ALA A 242 14.36 12.03 4.31
N PRO A 243 15.66 11.75 4.16
CA PRO A 243 16.56 12.19 3.10
C PRO A 243 16.48 11.32 1.84
N LEU A 244 16.43 11.95 0.66
CA LEU A 244 16.63 11.29 -0.63
C LEU A 244 18.09 11.53 -1.06
N VAL A 245 18.94 10.54 -0.86
CA VAL A 245 20.37 10.61 -1.14
C VAL A 245 20.79 9.44 -2.01
N ALA A 246 21.55 9.70 -3.06
CA ALA A 246 22.16 8.64 -3.84
C ALA A 246 23.07 7.78 -2.95
N SER A 247 23.03 6.46 -3.14
CA SER A 247 23.75 5.49 -2.30
C SER A 247 25.25 5.78 -2.19
N VAL A 248 25.85 6.34 -3.25
CA VAL A 248 27.27 6.75 -3.29
C VAL A 248 27.56 7.95 -2.38
N SER A 249 26.59 8.83 -2.16
CA SER A 249 26.77 10.07 -1.40
C SER A 249 26.36 9.94 0.08
N GLN A 250 25.71 8.84 0.45
CA GLN A 250 25.12 8.63 1.78
C GLN A 250 26.16 8.68 2.90
N ALA A 251 27.39 8.19 2.66
CA ALA A 251 28.48 8.17 3.64
C ALA A 251 29.10 9.54 3.93
N TYR A 252 28.86 10.54 3.07
CA TYR A 252 29.54 11.84 3.12
C TYR A 252 28.62 13.02 3.45
N GLN A 253 27.33 12.82 3.57
CA GLN A 253 26.38 13.89 3.89
C GLN A 253 25.96 13.85 5.36
N ALA A 254 26.46 14.81 6.13
CA ALA A 254 25.93 15.12 7.45
C ALA A 254 24.72 16.05 7.26
N MET A 255 23.51 15.52 7.36
CA MET A 255 22.28 16.31 7.24
C MET A 255 21.85 16.85 8.60
N ASN A 256 21.50 18.13 8.61
CA ASN A 256 20.92 18.75 9.77
C ASN A 256 19.37 18.79 9.62
N VAL A 257 18.63 18.98 10.74
CA VAL A 257 17.16 18.94 10.76
C VAL A 257 16.55 19.97 9.79
N SER A 258 17.14 21.16 9.68
CA SER A 258 16.68 22.22 8.77
C SER A 258 16.76 21.80 7.29
N GLU A 259 17.81 21.09 6.92
CA GLU A 259 17.98 20.58 5.56
C GLU A 259 17.01 19.44 5.24
N LEU A 260 16.75 18.55 6.20
CA LEU A 260 15.76 17.48 6.07
C LEU A 260 14.35 18.04 5.85
N VAL A 261 13.97 19.04 6.66
CA VAL A 261 12.68 19.72 6.49
C VAL A 261 12.57 20.41 5.14
N LYS A 262 13.61 21.14 4.73
CA LYS A 262 13.66 21.81 3.43
C LYS A 262 13.55 20.81 2.27
N GLN A 263 14.22 19.67 2.38
CA GLN A 263 14.17 18.62 1.35
C GLN A 263 12.77 17.94 1.31
N GLY A 264 12.16 17.70 2.46
CA GLY A 264 10.82 17.09 2.54
C GLY A 264 9.71 17.95 1.92
N PHE A 265 9.89 19.29 1.88
CA PHE A 265 8.99 20.24 1.21
C PHE A 265 9.48 20.69 -0.16
N SER A 266 10.54 20.12 -0.68
CA SER A 266 11.01 20.43 -2.04
C SER A 266 10.12 19.73 -3.07
N PRO A 267 9.69 20.44 -4.13
CA PRO A 267 8.86 19.89 -5.20
C PRO A 267 9.63 18.86 -6.06
#